data_8df9d0ce323024e997d5524604b73340
#
_entry.id   8df9d0ce323024e997d5524604b73340
#
_cell.length_a   1.000
_cell.length_b   1.000
_cell.length_c   1.000
_cell.angle_alpha   90.00
_cell.angle_beta   90.00
_cell.angle_gamma   90.00
#
_symmetry.space_group_name_H-M   'P 1'
#
loop_
_entity.id
_entity.type
_entity.pdbx_description
1 polymer ?
#
loop_
_entity_poly.entity_id
_entity_poly.type
_entity_poly.pdbx_seq_one_letter_code
_entity_poly.pdbx_strand_id
1 'polypeptide(L)'
;MAFDISNLEPLMPPTPPTPPRPRAPRAPRARMLPLIAAALLALLAPLLPGTPAARAEAASPTPAAAAAGTFTNPVVDRNGADPTIVRYAGYYYHLGTTWASHWEMRRSPTLGGLRTATPTTVYRETVASRCCNFWAPELHRLNGPNGLRWYLTYSAGVSGNIDHQHVHVLESAGNDPLGPYTYKGQVDPYGDNRWMIDSSYLTLPDGRLYLLHSFWEGGTQNLYAVRMSNPWTPTGRAVRIASPTYSWERQGAGVNEGPVVLQRGGRTFLTYSASHCDTPDYKLGLMELTGGDPLAAGAWRKYANPVFQRNDAAGVYGPGHYFFFPSPDGKEVWMAYHANSRPGDGCGGTRTTRVQKVNWNADGTPNFGVPVSTSTALQEPSGTP
;
A
#
# COMPACT_ATOMS: atom_id res chain seq x y z
N MET A 1 -14.65 46.32 38.96
CA MET A 1 -13.40 46.96 38.43
C MET A 1 -13.13 46.34 37.10
N ALA A 2 -13.47 47.04 36.02
CA ALA A 2 -13.21 46.59 34.63
C ALA A 2 -11.84 47.13 34.25
N PHE A 3 -10.93 46.27 33.75
CA PHE A 3 -9.66 46.68 33.18
C PHE A 3 -9.85 46.89 31.68
N ASP A 4 -9.55 48.11 31.24
CA ASP A 4 -9.52 48.57 29.87
C ASP A 4 -8.18 48.17 29.23
N ILE A 5 -8.23 47.41 28.11
CA ILE A 5 -7.06 47.00 27.31
C ILE A 5 -7.16 47.57 25.88
N SER A 6 -7.24 48.88 25.80
CA SER A 6 -7.14 49.59 24.51
C SER A 6 -5.82 50.34 24.42
N ASN A 7 -4.67 49.66 24.27
CA ASN A 7 -3.40 50.23 23.76
C ASN A 7 -2.25 49.20 23.89
N LEU A 8 -2.17 48.28 22.93
CA LEU A 8 -0.93 47.55 22.66
C LEU A 8 -0.72 47.54 21.14
N GLU A 9 0.19 48.35 20.66
CA GLU A 9 0.71 48.29 19.30
C GLU A 9 1.48 47.00 19.10
N PRO A 10 1.33 46.29 17.95
CA PRO A 10 2.10 45.10 17.65
C PRO A 10 3.54 45.46 17.25
N LEU A 11 4.50 45.02 18.05
CA LEU A 11 5.92 45.03 17.70
C LEU A 11 6.13 44.09 16.50
N MET A 12 6.55 44.64 15.36
CA MET A 12 6.97 43.85 14.21
C MET A 12 8.29 43.13 14.50
N PRO A 13 8.41 41.84 14.12
CA PRO A 13 9.67 41.11 14.24
C PRO A 13 10.71 41.64 13.23
N PRO A 14 12.02 41.59 13.56
CA PRO A 14 13.10 42.04 12.68
C PRO A 14 13.19 41.17 11.41
N THR A 15 13.38 41.84 10.28
CA THR A 15 13.61 41.20 8.97
C THR A 15 14.87 40.36 8.98
N PRO A 16 14.81 39.11 8.45
CA PRO A 16 15.99 38.26 8.33
C PRO A 16 16.98 38.80 7.27
N PRO A 17 18.28 38.57 7.45
CA PRO A 17 19.32 39.01 6.49
C PRO A 17 19.22 38.24 5.17
N THR A 18 19.41 38.98 4.08
CA THR A 18 19.38 38.47 2.70
C THR A 18 20.53 37.47 2.48
N PRO A 19 20.28 36.28 1.93
CA PRO A 19 21.34 35.31 1.63
C PRO A 19 22.21 35.79 0.45
N PRO A 20 23.52 35.44 0.43
CA PRO A 20 24.43 35.79 -0.66
C PRO A 20 24.07 35.06 -1.96
N ARG A 21 24.15 35.76 -3.09
CA ARG A 21 23.91 35.19 -4.43
C ARG A 21 24.89 34.08 -4.76
N PRO A 22 24.44 32.97 -5.33
CA PRO A 22 25.34 31.88 -5.79
C PRO A 22 26.15 32.36 -7.02
N ARG A 23 27.46 32.11 -6.98
CA ARG A 23 28.37 32.28 -8.13
C ARG A 23 28.08 31.24 -9.18
N ALA A 24 27.96 31.67 -10.43
CA ALA A 24 27.79 30.79 -11.59
C ALA A 24 29.00 29.83 -11.78
N PRO A 25 28.79 28.59 -12.15
CA PRO A 25 29.88 27.66 -12.44
C PRO A 25 30.55 27.99 -13.75
N ARG A 26 31.90 28.03 -13.76
CA ARG A 26 32.74 28.15 -14.96
C ARG A 26 32.70 26.86 -15.75
N ALA A 27 32.39 26.95 -17.04
CA ALA A 27 32.43 25.85 -17.98
C ALA A 27 33.86 25.28 -18.16
N PRO A 28 34.03 23.95 -18.30
CA PRO A 28 35.33 23.36 -18.62
C PRO A 28 35.66 23.56 -20.13
N ARG A 29 36.89 23.97 -20.38
CA ARG A 29 37.46 24.09 -21.75
C ARG A 29 37.65 22.72 -22.34
N ALA A 30 37.04 22.47 -23.47
CA ALA A 30 37.28 21.31 -24.35
C ALA A 30 38.71 21.37 -24.93
N ARG A 31 39.48 20.32 -24.73
CA ARG A 31 40.73 20.05 -25.46
C ARG A 31 40.40 19.23 -26.70
N MET A 32 40.62 19.82 -27.88
CA MET A 32 40.67 19.13 -29.16
C MET A 32 42.00 18.37 -29.30
N LEU A 33 41.91 17.12 -29.69
CA LEU A 33 43.03 16.31 -30.21
C LEU A 33 42.80 16.03 -31.70
N PRO A 34 43.84 16.06 -32.56
CA PRO A 34 43.67 15.97 -34.00
C PRO A 34 43.57 14.52 -34.50
N LEU A 35 42.71 14.35 -35.51
CA LEU A 35 42.62 13.15 -36.33
C LEU A 35 43.86 13.06 -37.24
N ILE A 36 44.50 11.89 -37.25
CA ILE A 36 45.43 11.51 -38.30
C ILE A 36 44.76 10.39 -39.14
N ALA A 37 44.50 10.72 -40.37
CA ALA A 37 44.06 9.77 -41.41
C ALA A 37 45.32 9.12 -42.05
N ALA A 38 45.32 7.81 -42.16
CA ALA A 38 46.23 7.11 -43.06
C ALA A 38 45.43 6.10 -43.89
N ALA A 39 45.30 6.39 -45.16
CA ALA A 39 44.78 5.48 -46.17
C ALA A 39 45.91 4.58 -46.68
N LEU A 40 45.67 3.28 -46.78
CA LEU A 40 46.46 2.36 -47.59
C LEU A 40 45.50 1.43 -48.33
N LEU A 41 45.45 1.66 -49.67
CA LEU A 41 44.90 0.73 -50.65
C LEU A 41 45.84 -0.45 -50.83
N ALA A 42 45.29 -1.68 -50.76
CA ALA A 42 45.89 -2.83 -51.45
C ALA A 42 44.77 -3.67 -52.03
N LEU A 43 44.75 -3.67 -53.37
CA LEU A 43 43.97 -4.57 -54.27
C LEU A 43 44.58 -5.96 -54.24
N LEU A 44 43.78 -6.99 -54.03
CA LEU A 44 43.98 -8.36 -54.55
C LEU A 44 42.60 -9.06 -54.57
N ALA A 45 42.22 -9.43 -55.79
CA ALA A 45 41.00 -10.14 -56.15
C ALA A 45 41.23 -11.68 -56.17
N PRO A 46 40.24 -12.51 -56.48
CA PRO A 46 39.57 -13.40 -55.51
C PRO A 46 39.84 -14.88 -55.85
N LEU A 47 39.72 -15.71 -54.82
CA LEU A 47 39.52 -17.15 -54.99
C LEU A 47 38.30 -17.52 -54.18
N LEU A 48 37.23 -17.89 -54.83
CA LEU A 48 36.06 -18.49 -54.26
C LEU A 48 36.32 -19.93 -53.78
N PRO A 49 36.05 -20.30 -52.58
CA PRO A 49 35.68 -21.65 -52.23
C PRO A 49 34.23 -21.72 -51.76
N GLY A 50 33.63 -22.86 -52.07
CA GLY A 50 32.21 -23.14 -51.92
C GLY A 50 31.61 -22.87 -50.52
N THR A 51 30.37 -22.42 -50.57
CA THR A 51 29.49 -22.26 -49.40
C THR A 51 29.28 -23.60 -48.70
N PRO A 52 29.60 -23.73 -47.38
CA PRO A 52 29.04 -24.83 -46.59
C PRO A 52 27.58 -24.53 -46.32
N ALA A 53 26.73 -25.53 -46.58
CA ALA A 53 25.34 -25.49 -46.26
C ALA A 53 25.16 -25.16 -44.76
N ALA A 54 24.47 -24.08 -44.47
CA ALA A 54 24.08 -23.74 -43.10
C ALA A 54 23.19 -24.87 -42.58
N ARG A 55 23.73 -25.64 -41.65
CA ARG A 55 22.98 -26.60 -40.85
C ARG A 55 22.06 -25.78 -39.94
N ALA A 56 20.76 -25.84 -40.14
CA ALA A 56 19.78 -25.25 -39.26
C ALA A 56 19.99 -25.83 -37.86
N GLU A 57 20.48 -24.98 -36.96
CA GLU A 57 20.58 -25.32 -35.57
C GLU A 57 19.16 -25.39 -35.05
N ALA A 58 18.73 -26.60 -34.68
CA ALA A 58 17.41 -26.83 -34.10
C ALA A 58 17.33 -25.99 -32.82
N ALA A 59 16.41 -25.00 -32.77
CA ALA A 59 16.13 -24.23 -31.58
C ALA A 59 15.85 -25.19 -30.41
N SER A 60 16.67 -25.12 -29.39
CA SER A 60 16.44 -25.84 -28.14
C SER A 60 15.01 -25.52 -27.64
N PRO A 61 14.19 -26.49 -27.26
CA PRO A 61 12.86 -26.22 -26.75
C PRO A 61 13.00 -25.32 -25.52
N THR A 62 12.34 -24.18 -25.53
CA THR A 62 12.18 -23.33 -24.35
C THR A 62 11.62 -24.23 -23.25
N PRO A 63 12.23 -24.26 -22.04
CA PRO A 63 11.71 -25.06 -20.96
C PRO A 63 10.24 -24.68 -20.74
N ALA A 64 9.33 -25.65 -20.83
CA ALA A 64 7.95 -25.44 -20.44
C ALA A 64 7.96 -24.90 -19.01
N ALA A 65 7.35 -23.72 -18.80
CA ALA A 65 7.19 -23.17 -17.46
C ALA A 65 6.55 -24.27 -16.62
N ALA A 66 7.20 -24.64 -15.51
CA ALA A 66 6.64 -25.57 -14.57
C ALA A 66 5.22 -25.09 -14.21
N ALA A 67 4.22 -25.96 -14.23
CA ALA A 67 2.87 -25.58 -13.88
C ALA A 67 2.91 -25.03 -12.45
N ALA A 68 2.52 -23.75 -12.27
CA ALA A 68 2.47 -23.14 -10.95
C ALA A 68 1.64 -24.02 -10.02
N GLY A 69 2.13 -24.28 -8.81
CA GLY A 69 1.45 -25.10 -7.83
C GLY A 69 0.06 -24.55 -7.46
N THR A 70 -0.73 -25.35 -6.75
CA THR A 70 -2.01 -24.92 -6.18
C THR A 70 -1.89 -24.74 -4.68
N PHE A 71 -2.72 -23.86 -4.12
CA PHE A 71 -2.87 -23.68 -2.69
C PHE A 71 -4.34 -23.46 -2.32
N THR A 72 -4.66 -23.42 -1.04
CA THR A 72 -5.99 -23.08 -0.53
C THR A 72 -5.90 -21.93 0.45
N ASN A 73 -6.95 -21.10 0.53
CA ASN A 73 -7.12 -20.15 1.64
C ASN A 73 -7.37 -20.89 2.97
N PRO A 74 -7.03 -20.27 4.13
CA PRO A 74 -6.29 -19.01 4.27
C PRO A 74 -4.79 -19.21 4.03
N VAL A 75 -4.10 -18.14 3.63
CA VAL A 75 -2.62 -18.13 3.54
C VAL A 75 -1.97 -17.79 4.89
N VAL A 76 -2.74 -17.24 5.84
CA VAL A 76 -2.40 -17.13 7.27
C VAL A 76 -3.65 -17.45 8.07
N ASP A 77 -3.59 -18.45 8.92
CA ASP A 77 -4.74 -19.10 9.56
C ASP A 77 -5.09 -18.56 10.96
N ARG A 78 -4.24 -17.69 11.54
CA ARG A 78 -4.45 -17.01 12.83
C ARG A 78 -3.84 -15.63 12.82
N ASN A 79 -4.47 -14.69 13.54
CA ASN A 79 -4.02 -13.30 13.61
C ASN A 79 -3.78 -12.72 12.21
N GLY A 80 -4.65 -13.11 11.26
CA GLY A 80 -4.56 -12.69 9.88
C GLY A 80 -5.42 -11.47 9.57
N ALA A 81 -5.68 -10.63 10.56
CA ALA A 81 -6.41 -9.39 10.39
C ALA A 81 -5.60 -8.32 9.65
N ASP A 82 -6.28 -7.50 8.87
CA ASP A 82 -5.75 -6.30 8.25
C ASP A 82 -4.45 -6.59 7.45
N PRO A 83 -4.48 -7.56 6.51
CA PRO A 83 -3.28 -8.06 5.89
C PRO A 83 -2.70 -7.12 4.85
N THR A 84 -1.40 -6.94 4.88
CA THR A 84 -0.60 -6.46 3.76
C THR A 84 0.22 -7.59 3.17
N ILE A 85 0.21 -7.75 1.85
CA ILE A 85 1.12 -8.60 1.11
C ILE A 85 1.82 -7.76 0.05
N VAL A 86 3.15 -7.73 0.09
CA VAL A 86 3.97 -7.16 -0.98
C VAL A 86 4.84 -8.22 -1.62
N ARG A 87 5.22 -7.99 -2.89
CA ARG A 87 6.15 -8.85 -3.60
C ARG A 87 7.45 -8.11 -3.89
N TYR A 88 8.57 -8.71 -3.49
CA TYR A 88 9.90 -8.17 -3.75
C TYR A 88 10.97 -9.25 -3.83
N ALA A 89 11.93 -9.10 -4.77
CA ALA A 89 13.09 -9.98 -4.92
C ALA A 89 12.76 -11.49 -4.91
N GLY A 90 11.67 -11.88 -5.58
CA GLY A 90 11.25 -13.28 -5.72
C GLY A 90 10.40 -13.82 -4.57
N TYR A 91 10.08 -13.01 -3.55
CA TYR A 91 9.32 -13.44 -2.38
C TYR A 91 8.06 -12.60 -2.18
N TYR A 92 7.05 -13.22 -1.58
CA TYR A 92 5.93 -12.56 -0.92
C TYR A 92 6.27 -12.30 0.54
N TYR A 93 5.90 -11.12 1.03
CA TYR A 93 6.06 -10.69 2.41
C TYR A 93 4.69 -10.33 2.96
N HIS A 94 4.32 -10.93 4.07
CA HIS A 94 3.03 -10.72 4.72
C HIS A 94 3.20 -10.10 6.09
N LEU A 95 2.38 -9.07 6.39
CA LEU A 95 2.13 -8.52 7.72
C LEU A 95 0.63 -8.52 7.98
N GLY A 96 0.27 -8.48 9.26
CA GLY A 96 -1.09 -8.28 9.73
C GLY A 96 -1.10 -7.69 11.13
N THR A 97 -2.26 -7.30 11.61
CA THR A 97 -2.47 -6.79 12.96
C THR A 97 -1.95 -7.78 14.01
N THR A 98 -1.14 -7.30 14.95
CA THR A 98 -0.53 -8.15 16.00
C THR A 98 -1.16 -7.94 17.38
N TRP A 99 -1.89 -6.83 17.61
CA TRP A 99 -2.35 -6.35 18.91
C TRP A 99 -1.26 -6.22 19.97
N ALA A 100 -0.02 -6.38 19.57
CA ALA A 100 1.17 -6.39 20.42
C ALA A 100 1.92 -5.05 20.34
N SER A 101 3.20 -5.08 20.71
CA SER A 101 4.16 -3.97 20.65
C SER A 101 5.25 -4.20 19.60
N HIS A 102 4.99 -5.04 18.62
CA HIS A 102 5.97 -5.37 17.59
C HIS A 102 5.29 -5.72 16.27
N TRP A 103 6.05 -5.57 15.20
CA TRP A 103 5.73 -6.10 13.88
C TRP A 103 6.53 -7.37 13.61
N GLU A 104 5.83 -8.36 13.09
CA GLU A 104 6.43 -9.57 12.54
C GLU A 104 6.01 -9.74 11.08
N MET A 105 6.91 -10.30 10.29
CA MET A 105 6.71 -10.49 8.85
C MET A 105 7.00 -11.93 8.46
N ARG A 106 6.11 -12.52 7.67
CA ARG A 106 6.33 -13.82 7.03
C ARG A 106 6.89 -13.61 5.63
N ARG A 107 7.77 -14.49 5.18
CA ARG A 107 8.33 -14.47 3.83
C ARG A 107 8.26 -15.85 3.20
N SER A 108 7.78 -15.92 1.95
CA SER A 108 7.71 -17.17 1.18
C SER A 108 7.87 -16.90 -0.33
N PRO A 109 8.45 -17.82 -1.12
CA PRO A 109 8.49 -17.69 -2.57
C PRO A 109 7.11 -17.89 -3.23
N THR A 110 6.14 -18.50 -2.52
CA THR A 110 4.78 -18.78 -3.00
C THR A 110 3.74 -18.26 -2.03
N LEU A 111 2.51 -17.99 -2.48
CA LEU A 111 1.42 -17.56 -1.59
C LEU A 111 1.03 -18.68 -0.62
N GLY A 112 0.90 -19.90 -1.10
CA GLY A 112 0.57 -21.03 -0.24
C GLY A 112 1.60 -21.29 0.85
N GLY A 113 2.88 -21.02 0.58
CA GLY A 113 3.97 -21.16 1.53
C GLY A 113 3.96 -20.17 2.70
N LEU A 114 3.21 -19.06 2.59
CA LEU A 114 3.06 -18.10 3.70
C LEU A 114 2.42 -18.73 4.94
N ARG A 115 1.55 -19.74 4.76
CA ARG A 115 0.88 -20.43 5.87
C ARG A 115 1.86 -21.06 6.85
N THR A 116 2.92 -21.66 6.35
CA THR A 116 3.93 -22.37 7.15
C THR A 116 5.20 -21.58 7.38
N ALA A 117 5.34 -20.40 6.76
CA ALA A 117 6.49 -19.54 6.93
C ALA A 117 6.61 -19.05 8.39
N THR A 118 7.80 -19.19 8.97
CA THR A 118 8.09 -18.67 10.32
C THR A 118 8.12 -17.15 10.28
N PRO A 119 7.35 -16.44 11.14
CA PRO A 119 7.42 -14.99 11.22
C PRO A 119 8.75 -14.52 11.82
N THR A 120 9.25 -13.39 11.30
CA THR A 120 10.43 -12.70 11.80
C THR A 120 10.02 -11.36 12.40
N THR A 121 10.42 -11.06 13.63
CA THR A 121 10.21 -9.73 14.21
C THR A 121 11.07 -8.72 13.44
N VAL A 122 10.43 -7.71 12.85
CA VAL A 122 11.07 -6.65 12.04
C VAL A 122 11.17 -5.32 12.78
N TYR A 123 10.32 -5.10 13.79
CA TYR A 123 10.34 -3.91 14.63
C TYR A 123 9.71 -4.20 16.00
N ARG A 124 10.23 -3.57 17.05
CA ARG A 124 9.68 -3.59 18.41
C ARG A 124 9.67 -2.17 18.98
N GLU A 125 8.53 -1.76 19.55
CA GLU A 125 8.37 -0.47 20.20
C GLU A 125 8.37 -0.61 21.71
N THR A 126 9.03 0.33 22.37
CA THR A 126 9.14 0.37 23.85
C THR A 126 8.65 1.67 24.46
N VAL A 127 8.35 2.67 23.62
CA VAL A 127 7.84 3.98 24.08
C VAL A 127 6.37 3.86 24.45
N ALA A 128 6.02 4.10 25.69
CA ALA A 128 4.70 3.84 26.27
C ALA A 128 3.54 4.55 25.55
N SER A 129 3.76 5.71 24.94
CA SER A 129 2.72 6.48 24.24
C SER A 129 2.34 5.91 22.87
N ARG A 130 3.09 4.90 22.34
CA ARG A 130 2.85 4.28 21.04
C ARG A 130 3.25 2.80 21.00
N CYS A 131 3.33 2.17 22.17
CA CYS A 131 3.87 0.81 22.31
C CYS A 131 2.95 -0.28 21.85
N CYS A 132 1.65 -0.02 21.80
CA CYS A 132 0.70 -1.11 22.01
C CYS A 132 -0.45 -1.03 21.00
N ASN A 133 -1.23 -2.15 20.92
CA ASN A 133 -2.35 -2.24 20.00
C ASN A 133 -1.93 -1.96 18.55
N PHE A 134 -0.92 -2.67 18.04
CA PHE A 134 -0.43 -2.52 16.68
C PHE A 134 -1.44 -3.08 15.68
N TRP A 135 -2.10 -2.17 14.93
CA TRP A 135 -3.15 -2.49 13.96
C TRP A 135 -2.84 -2.01 12.55
N ALA A 136 -3.43 -2.69 11.59
CA ALA A 136 -3.54 -2.29 10.20
C ALA A 136 -2.20 -1.82 9.59
N PRO A 137 -1.19 -2.69 9.52
CA PRO A 137 0.08 -2.32 8.89
C PRO A 137 -0.08 -2.27 7.37
N GLU A 138 0.45 -1.23 6.73
CA GLU A 138 0.66 -1.21 5.28
C GLU A 138 2.12 -0.96 4.93
N LEU A 139 2.64 -1.76 4.02
CA LEU A 139 4.04 -1.69 3.59
C LEU A 139 4.14 -1.16 2.16
N HIS A 140 4.71 0.02 1.99
CA HIS A 140 4.84 0.71 0.71
C HIS A 140 6.29 1.01 0.38
N ARG A 141 6.65 0.89 -0.90
CA ARG A 141 7.97 1.27 -1.40
C ARG A 141 7.90 2.64 -2.05
N LEU A 142 8.38 3.67 -1.36
CA LEU A 142 8.22 5.07 -1.76
C LEU A 142 9.57 5.80 -1.80
N ASN A 143 9.62 6.87 -2.60
CA ASN A 143 10.70 7.84 -2.54
C ASN A 143 10.48 8.78 -1.35
N GLY A 144 11.43 8.80 -0.44
CA GLY A 144 11.47 9.70 0.70
C GLY A 144 12.78 10.50 0.74
N PRO A 145 13.03 11.25 1.80
CA PRO A 145 14.27 12.04 1.95
C PRO A 145 15.56 11.22 1.86
N ASN A 146 15.49 9.93 2.20
CA ASN A 146 16.63 9.00 2.14
C ASN A 146 16.64 8.13 0.87
N GLY A 147 15.92 8.57 -0.19
CA GLY A 147 15.74 7.84 -1.43
C GLY A 147 14.63 6.79 -1.34
N LEU A 148 14.68 5.80 -2.25
CA LEU A 148 13.68 4.74 -2.33
C LEU A 148 13.84 3.75 -1.17
N ARG A 149 12.82 3.66 -0.30
CA ARG A 149 12.80 2.83 0.92
C ARG A 149 11.45 2.14 1.08
N TRP A 150 11.37 1.16 1.98
CA TRP A 150 10.13 0.63 2.49
C TRP A 150 9.64 1.49 3.65
N TYR A 151 8.40 1.90 3.57
CA TYR A 151 7.69 2.62 4.63
C TYR A 151 6.55 1.74 5.12
N LEU A 152 6.55 1.49 6.43
CA LEU A 152 5.48 0.77 7.10
C LEU A 152 4.66 1.79 7.87
N THR A 153 3.43 2.02 7.42
CA THR A 153 2.45 2.84 8.13
C THR A 153 1.51 1.94 8.92
N TYR A 154 1.09 2.37 10.11
CA TYR A 154 0.30 1.54 11.01
C TYR A 154 -0.38 2.38 12.10
N SER A 155 -1.35 1.79 12.78
CA SER A 155 -2.00 2.38 13.95
C SER A 155 -1.43 1.77 15.21
N ALA A 156 -1.13 2.61 16.20
CA ALA A 156 -0.70 2.20 17.53
C ALA A 156 -1.05 3.25 18.58
N GLY A 157 -1.10 2.83 19.84
CA GLY A 157 -1.44 3.70 20.96
C GLY A 157 -0.84 3.23 22.27
N VAL A 158 -1.55 3.46 23.37
CA VAL A 158 -1.13 3.11 24.71
C VAL A 158 -1.68 1.74 25.13
N SER A 159 -1.06 1.15 26.14
CA SER A 159 -1.52 -0.12 26.70
C SER A 159 -2.91 0.02 27.36
N GLY A 160 -3.79 -0.93 27.05
CA GLY A 160 -5.11 -1.03 27.70
C GLY A 160 -6.11 0.05 27.30
N ASN A 161 -5.80 0.90 26.32
CA ASN A 161 -6.71 1.93 25.83
C ASN A 161 -6.65 2.06 24.32
N ILE A 162 -7.72 1.67 23.63
CA ILE A 162 -7.86 1.73 22.19
C ILE A 162 -8.33 3.09 21.67
N ASP A 163 -8.72 4.01 22.55
CA ASP A 163 -9.13 5.38 22.21
C ASP A 163 -7.92 6.30 21.95
N HIS A 164 -6.70 5.79 22.10
CA HIS A 164 -5.44 6.49 21.86
C HIS A 164 -4.70 5.95 20.65
N GLN A 165 -5.41 5.50 19.64
CA GLN A 165 -4.80 5.05 18.38
C GLN A 165 -4.43 6.22 17.49
N HIS A 166 -3.18 6.21 17.01
CA HIS A 166 -2.64 7.21 16.08
C HIS A 166 -1.90 6.52 14.95
N VAL A 167 -1.77 7.19 13.83
CA VAL A 167 -0.99 6.70 12.69
C VAL A 167 0.49 7.01 12.88
N HIS A 168 1.31 6.00 12.72
CA HIS A 168 2.77 6.06 12.84
C HIS A 168 3.45 5.53 11.58
N VAL A 169 4.69 5.94 11.35
CA VAL A 169 5.48 5.53 10.19
C VAL A 169 6.86 5.07 10.60
N LEU A 170 7.26 3.92 10.05
CA LEU A 170 8.62 3.40 10.09
C LEU A 170 9.25 3.48 8.70
N GLU A 171 10.57 3.62 8.64
CA GLU A 171 11.38 3.61 7.42
C GLU A 171 12.43 2.50 7.50
N SER A 172 12.58 1.70 6.43
CA SER A 172 13.64 0.69 6.33
C SER A 172 15.01 1.32 6.11
N ALA A 173 16.06 0.70 6.62
CA ALA A 173 17.44 1.16 6.40
C ALA A 173 17.89 0.99 4.93
N GLY A 174 17.26 0.09 4.18
CA GLY A 174 17.62 -0.23 2.80
C GLY A 174 16.44 -0.77 1.99
N ASN A 175 16.76 -1.63 1.02
CA ASN A 175 15.78 -2.21 0.10
C ASN A 175 15.17 -3.54 0.58
N ASP A 176 15.61 -4.09 1.73
CA ASP A 176 15.03 -5.32 2.26
C ASP A 176 13.71 -5.01 2.99
N PRO A 177 12.59 -5.64 2.62
CA PRO A 177 11.33 -5.51 3.35
C PRO A 177 11.42 -5.95 4.81
N LEU A 178 12.36 -6.83 5.16
CA LEU A 178 12.59 -7.26 6.55
C LEU A 178 13.31 -6.20 7.41
N GLY A 179 13.69 -5.06 6.84
CA GLY A 179 14.31 -3.95 7.56
C GLY A 179 15.83 -4.00 7.64
N PRO A 180 16.45 -3.53 8.73
CA PRO A 180 15.80 -3.02 9.95
C PRO A 180 15.02 -1.74 9.73
N TYR A 181 14.06 -1.47 10.64
CA TYR A 181 13.19 -0.29 10.59
C TYR A 181 13.52 0.72 11.68
N THR A 182 13.38 2.00 11.32
CA THR A 182 13.52 3.14 12.24
C THR A 182 12.23 3.92 12.28
N TYR A 183 11.79 4.31 13.48
CA TYR A 183 10.63 5.17 13.69
C TYR A 183 10.87 6.57 13.12
N LYS A 184 9.91 7.09 12.34
CA LYS A 184 10.01 8.40 11.67
C LYS A 184 9.13 9.45 12.31
N GLY A 185 7.94 9.08 12.76
CA GLY A 185 7.02 10.02 13.37
C GLY A 185 5.59 9.50 13.43
N GLN A 186 4.78 10.23 14.16
CA GLN A 186 3.32 10.17 14.11
C GLN A 186 2.85 11.11 13.00
N VAL A 187 1.84 10.69 12.24
CA VAL A 187 1.16 11.56 11.27
C VAL A 187 -0.02 12.22 11.97
N ASP A 188 0.07 13.53 12.20
CA ASP A 188 -1.00 14.33 12.79
C ASP A 188 -1.34 15.52 11.89
N PRO A 189 -2.28 15.36 10.93
CA PRO A 189 -2.69 16.42 10.03
C PRO A 189 -3.63 17.45 10.67
N TYR A 190 -4.00 17.26 11.93
CA TYR A 190 -4.94 18.13 12.65
C TYR A 190 -4.26 18.99 13.70
N GLY A 191 -3.12 18.54 14.26
CA GLY A 191 -2.37 19.21 15.31
C GLY A 191 -3.00 19.08 16.70
N ASP A 192 -3.92 18.13 16.91
CA ASP A 192 -4.65 17.93 18.15
C ASP A 192 -4.59 16.49 18.68
N ASN A 193 -3.73 15.68 18.09
CA ASN A 193 -3.46 14.30 18.51
C ASN A 193 -4.73 13.44 18.61
N ARG A 194 -5.70 13.64 17.70
CA ARG A 194 -6.95 12.88 17.70
C ARG A 194 -6.73 11.43 17.27
N TRP A 195 -7.65 10.57 17.68
CA TRP A 195 -7.73 9.18 17.28
C TRP A 195 -7.77 9.06 15.72
N MET A 196 -6.92 8.21 15.14
CA MET A 196 -6.80 8.03 13.71
C MET A 196 -6.23 6.65 13.40
N ILE A 197 -6.85 5.90 12.46
CA ILE A 197 -6.42 4.54 12.10
C ILE A 197 -6.40 4.32 10.59
N ASP A 198 -5.91 3.14 10.17
CA ASP A 198 -6.04 2.58 8.82
C ASP A 198 -5.45 3.49 7.75
N SER A 199 -4.17 3.72 7.83
CA SER A 199 -3.49 4.60 6.90
C SER A 199 -2.93 3.90 5.68
N SER A 200 -3.14 4.48 4.51
CA SER A 200 -2.64 4.03 3.20
C SER A 200 -2.06 5.20 2.40
N TYR A 201 -1.25 4.92 1.39
CA TYR A 201 -0.70 5.95 0.52
C TYR A 201 -1.32 5.95 -0.87
N LEU A 202 -1.56 7.16 -1.37
CA LEU A 202 -1.84 7.44 -2.77
C LEU A 202 -0.68 8.24 -3.36
N THR A 203 -0.01 7.68 -4.36
CA THR A 203 0.93 8.43 -5.21
C THR A 203 0.29 8.68 -6.56
N LEU A 204 0.18 9.93 -6.97
CA LEU A 204 -0.30 10.28 -8.30
C LEU A 204 0.82 10.17 -9.35
N PRO A 205 0.50 10.09 -10.66
CA PRO A 205 1.50 9.98 -11.72
C PRO A 205 2.51 11.14 -11.77
N ASP A 206 2.12 12.32 -11.27
CA ASP A 206 3.00 13.49 -11.16
C ASP A 206 3.89 13.50 -9.91
N GLY A 207 3.87 12.42 -9.13
CA GLY A 207 4.67 12.24 -7.92
C GLY A 207 4.06 12.85 -6.65
N ARG A 208 2.88 13.47 -6.72
CA ARG A 208 2.19 13.96 -5.53
C ARG A 208 1.80 12.79 -4.62
N LEU A 209 2.20 12.88 -3.36
CA LEU A 209 1.94 11.88 -2.34
C LEU A 209 0.82 12.36 -1.41
N TYR A 210 -0.09 11.45 -1.10
CA TYR A 210 -1.17 11.64 -0.12
C TYR A 210 -1.19 10.47 0.84
N LEU A 211 -1.62 10.72 2.08
CA LEU A 211 -1.98 9.68 3.04
C LEU A 211 -3.50 9.68 3.19
N LEU A 212 -4.08 8.51 3.08
CA LEU A 212 -5.49 8.23 3.33
C LEU A 212 -5.61 7.63 4.72
N HIS A 213 -6.69 7.89 5.43
CA HIS A 213 -6.93 7.30 6.75
C HIS A 213 -8.41 7.32 7.13
N SER A 214 -8.76 6.69 8.24
CA SER A 214 -10.10 6.79 8.81
C SER A 214 -10.09 7.39 10.21
N PHE A 215 -11.23 8.01 10.55
CA PHE A 215 -11.39 8.76 11.79
C PHE A 215 -12.89 8.95 12.13
N TRP A 216 -13.24 8.89 13.42
CA TRP A 216 -14.59 9.12 13.91
C TRP A 216 -14.94 10.59 13.98
N GLU A 217 -16.02 11.00 13.31
CA GLU A 217 -16.57 12.36 13.37
C GLU A 217 -18.10 12.32 13.16
N GLY A 218 -18.84 13.01 14.01
CA GLY A 218 -20.30 13.10 13.90
C GLY A 218 -21.03 11.75 14.04
N GLY A 219 -20.50 10.83 14.85
CA GLY A 219 -21.10 9.52 15.10
C GLY A 219 -20.88 8.49 13.99
N THR A 220 -20.01 8.79 13.02
CA THR A 220 -19.60 7.87 11.94
C THR A 220 -18.09 7.87 11.79
N GLN A 221 -17.52 6.73 11.35
CA GLN A 221 -16.13 6.63 10.93
C GLN A 221 -16.04 6.92 9.44
N ASN A 222 -15.22 7.90 9.08
CA ASN A 222 -15.18 8.48 7.74
C ASN A 222 -13.77 8.38 7.16
N LEU A 223 -13.66 8.44 5.83
CA LEU A 223 -12.38 8.48 5.13
C LEU A 223 -11.92 9.91 4.90
N TYR A 224 -10.62 10.10 5.08
CA TYR A 224 -9.93 11.37 4.90
C TYR A 224 -8.70 11.19 4.04
N ALA A 225 -8.26 12.27 3.43
CA ALA A 225 -7.00 12.36 2.69
C ALA A 225 -6.24 13.62 3.12
N VAL A 226 -4.92 13.53 3.18
CA VAL A 226 -4.02 14.67 3.42
C VAL A 226 -2.84 14.63 2.46
N ARG A 227 -2.41 15.81 1.97
CA ARG A 227 -1.18 15.94 1.18
C ARG A 227 0.04 15.69 2.07
N MET A 228 1.02 14.94 1.53
CA MET A 228 2.28 14.64 2.21
C MET A 228 3.46 15.31 1.52
N SER A 229 4.43 15.83 2.27
CA SER A 229 5.73 16.29 1.75
C SER A 229 6.76 15.16 1.67
N ASN A 230 6.62 14.16 2.51
CA ASN A 230 7.36 12.91 2.55
C ASN A 230 6.48 11.86 3.27
N PRO A 231 6.86 10.58 3.34
CA PRO A 231 5.97 9.53 3.87
C PRO A 231 5.46 9.71 5.31
N TRP A 232 6.04 10.57 6.12
CA TRP A 232 5.59 10.79 7.52
C TRP A 232 5.21 12.24 7.86
N THR A 233 5.33 13.18 6.91
CA THR A 233 5.09 14.62 7.18
C THR A 233 3.90 15.14 6.37
N PRO A 234 2.73 15.35 6.99
CA PRO A 234 1.58 15.95 6.33
C PRO A 234 1.82 17.44 6.03
N THR A 235 1.16 17.95 4.98
CA THR A 235 1.13 19.38 4.62
C THR A 235 -0.32 19.87 4.59
N GLY A 236 -0.68 20.67 5.58
CA GLY A 236 -2.05 21.15 5.77
C GLY A 236 -2.94 20.15 6.54
N ARG A 237 -4.24 20.42 6.53
CA ARG A 237 -5.24 19.59 7.23
C ARG A 237 -5.78 18.49 6.31
N ALA A 238 -6.18 17.37 6.90
CA ALA A 238 -6.88 16.33 6.17
C ALA A 238 -8.29 16.79 5.77
N VAL A 239 -8.73 16.34 4.60
CA VAL A 239 -10.06 16.60 4.02
C VAL A 239 -10.86 15.29 4.04
N ARG A 240 -12.11 15.36 4.48
CA ARG A 240 -13.03 14.21 4.42
C ARG A 240 -13.40 13.92 2.96
N ILE A 241 -13.11 12.70 2.50
CA ILE A 241 -13.37 12.27 1.11
C ILE A 241 -14.57 11.34 0.98
N ALA A 242 -14.98 10.65 2.07
CA ALA A 242 -16.18 9.83 2.10
C ALA A 242 -16.75 9.69 3.51
N SER A 243 -18.04 9.39 3.58
CA SER A 243 -18.78 9.02 4.78
C SER A 243 -19.68 7.82 4.50
N PRO A 244 -20.08 7.01 5.49
CA PRO A 244 -21.05 5.94 5.31
C PRO A 244 -22.44 6.55 5.01
N THR A 245 -22.81 6.53 3.73
CA THR A 245 -24.06 7.11 3.22
C THR A 245 -25.11 6.07 2.84
N TYR A 246 -24.65 4.87 2.43
CA TYR A 246 -25.52 3.77 2.07
C TYR A 246 -25.91 2.91 3.27
N SER A 247 -27.07 2.30 3.26
CA SER A 247 -27.55 1.42 4.36
C SER A 247 -26.63 0.25 4.62
N TRP A 248 -26.02 -0.30 3.55
CA TRP A 248 -25.07 -1.42 3.65
C TRP A 248 -23.72 -1.02 4.28
N GLU A 249 -23.44 0.25 4.48
CA GLU A 249 -22.24 0.75 5.16
C GLU A 249 -22.46 0.96 6.66
N ARG A 250 -23.64 0.64 7.17
CA ARG A 250 -24.09 1.03 8.52
C ARG A 250 -24.54 -0.15 9.39
N GLN A 251 -24.12 -1.36 9.05
CA GLN A 251 -24.46 -2.53 9.86
C GLN A 251 -23.54 -2.60 11.07
N GLY A 252 -24.12 -2.69 12.25
CA GLY A 252 -23.42 -2.54 13.53
C GLY A 252 -23.09 -1.08 13.87
N ALA A 253 -22.44 -0.35 12.97
CA ALA A 253 -22.18 1.08 13.05
C ALA A 253 -21.96 1.65 11.64
N GLY A 254 -22.04 2.98 11.50
CA GLY A 254 -21.70 3.67 10.25
C GLY A 254 -20.19 3.80 10.12
N VAL A 255 -19.57 2.92 9.34
CA VAL A 255 -18.11 2.84 9.20
C VAL A 255 -17.70 2.83 7.73
N ASN A 256 -16.73 3.65 7.39
CA ASN A 256 -15.84 3.52 6.24
C ASN A 256 -14.39 3.57 6.75
N GLU A 257 -13.62 2.50 6.52
CA GLU A 257 -12.25 2.36 7.00
C GLU A 257 -11.39 1.53 6.02
N GLY A 258 -10.11 1.27 6.33
CA GLY A 258 -9.20 0.48 5.53
C GLY A 258 -9.13 0.95 4.07
N PRO A 259 -8.83 2.25 3.79
CA PRO A 259 -8.76 2.76 2.41
C PRO A 259 -7.52 2.24 1.71
N VAL A 260 -7.66 1.55 0.58
CA VAL A 260 -6.53 1.06 -0.23
C VAL A 260 -6.70 1.44 -1.69
N VAL A 261 -5.62 1.93 -2.30
CA VAL A 261 -5.61 2.42 -3.67
C VAL A 261 -5.29 1.30 -4.66
N LEU A 262 -6.04 1.27 -5.77
CA LEU A 262 -5.80 0.42 -6.92
C LEU A 262 -5.75 1.27 -8.20
N GLN A 263 -4.60 1.28 -8.89
CA GLN A 263 -4.40 2.07 -10.10
C GLN A 263 -4.24 1.18 -11.32
N ARG A 264 -4.97 1.49 -12.40
CA ARG A 264 -4.84 0.81 -13.70
C ARG A 264 -5.35 1.67 -14.83
N GLY A 265 -4.62 1.66 -15.97
CA GLY A 265 -5.05 2.33 -17.20
C GLY A 265 -5.30 3.83 -17.03
N GLY A 266 -4.51 4.51 -16.19
CA GLY A 266 -4.69 5.94 -15.90
C GLY A 266 -5.84 6.26 -14.94
N ARG A 267 -6.59 5.24 -14.47
CA ARG A 267 -7.65 5.39 -13.47
C ARG A 267 -7.14 5.08 -12.07
N THR A 268 -7.66 5.80 -11.09
CA THR A 268 -7.37 5.58 -9.67
C THR A 268 -8.66 5.19 -8.95
N PHE A 269 -8.67 3.98 -8.44
CA PHE A 269 -9.74 3.46 -7.60
C PHE A 269 -9.29 3.47 -6.14
N LEU A 270 -10.25 3.67 -5.25
CA LEU A 270 -10.08 3.53 -3.81
C LEU A 270 -11.09 2.50 -3.31
N THR A 271 -10.60 1.38 -2.79
CA THR A 271 -11.41 0.44 -2.04
C THR A 271 -11.43 0.83 -0.57
N TYR A 272 -12.50 0.53 0.12
CA TYR A 272 -12.63 0.77 1.55
C TYR A 272 -13.53 -0.30 2.17
N SER A 273 -13.33 -0.57 3.43
CA SER A 273 -14.18 -1.46 4.20
C SER A 273 -15.35 -0.68 4.79
N ALA A 274 -16.51 -1.32 4.89
CA ALA A 274 -17.73 -0.70 5.34
C ALA A 274 -18.53 -1.60 6.26
N SER A 275 -19.34 -1.00 7.14
CA SER A 275 -20.00 -1.60 8.32
C SER A 275 -19.00 -1.90 9.45
N HIS A 276 -19.48 -2.26 10.62
CA HIS A 276 -18.58 -2.57 11.74
C HIS A 276 -18.02 -3.98 11.62
N CYS A 277 -16.72 -4.16 11.91
CA CYS A 277 -16.02 -5.44 11.76
C CYS A 277 -16.54 -6.55 12.72
N ASP A 278 -17.29 -6.20 13.78
CA ASP A 278 -17.95 -7.18 14.64
C ASP A 278 -19.11 -7.90 13.95
N THR A 279 -19.57 -7.38 12.83
CA THR A 279 -20.68 -8.00 12.10
C THR A 279 -20.15 -8.90 10.97
N PRO A 280 -20.91 -9.97 10.61
CA PRO A 280 -20.57 -10.76 9.43
C PRO A 280 -20.73 -9.98 8.12
N ASP A 281 -21.22 -8.77 8.20
CA ASP A 281 -21.57 -7.89 7.09
C ASP A 281 -20.53 -6.83 6.77
N TYR A 282 -19.36 -6.90 7.39
CA TYR A 282 -18.18 -6.13 6.97
C TYR A 282 -17.86 -6.47 5.51
N LYS A 283 -17.64 -5.49 4.66
CA LYS A 283 -17.60 -5.68 3.20
C LYS A 283 -16.84 -4.57 2.48
N LEU A 284 -16.58 -4.75 1.19
CA LEU A 284 -15.81 -3.82 0.36
C LEU A 284 -16.72 -2.85 -0.39
N GLY A 285 -16.47 -1.56 -0.23
CA GLY A 285 -16.93 -0.50 -1.11
C GLY A 285 -15.87 -0.07 -2.11
N LEU A 286 -16.29 0.68 -3.13
CA LEU A 286 -15.43 1.20 -4.20
C LEU A 286 -15.72 2.67 -4.44
N MET A 287 -14.66 3.45 -4.61
CA MET A 287 -14.71 4.81 -5.15
C MET A 287 -13.73 4.95 -6.31
N GLU A 288 -13.92 5.96 -7.13
CA GLU A 288 -13.05 6.32 -8.24
C GLU A 288 -12.71 7.80 -8.17
N LEU A 289 -11.44 8.12 -8.32
CA LEU A 289 -10.99 9.50 -8.45
C LEU A 289 -11.34 10.02 -9.85
N THR A 290 -12.25 10.98 -9.91
CA THR A 290 -12.75 11.58 -11.17
C THR A 290 -12.11 12.92 -11.49
N GLY A 291 -11.34 13.48 -10.55
CA GLY A 291 -10.62 14.75 -10.70
C GLY A 291 -9.12 14.60 -10.51
N GLY A 292 -8.38 15.64 -10.85
CA GLY A 292 -6.90 15.67 -10.73
C GLY A 292 -6.37 15.94 -9.31
N ASP A 293 -7.23 16.38 -8.39
CA ASP A 293 -6.88 16.65 -6.99
C ASP A 293 -7.74 15.80 -6.04
N PRO A 294 -7.14 14.83 -5.33
CA PRO A 294 -7.85 13.99 -4.37
C PRO A 294 -8.50 14.73 -3.20
N LEU A 295 -8.09 15.97 -2.93
CA LEU A 295 -8.62 16.80 -1.84
C LEU A 295 -9.77 17.71 -2.29
N ALA A 296 -10.05 17.80 -3.59
CA ALA A 296 -11.13 18.64 -4.09
C ALA A 296 -12.51 18.04 -3.72
N ALA A 297 -13.45 18.92 -3.41
CA ALA A 297 -14.83 18.51 -3.13
C ALA A 297 -15.41 17.79 -4.35
N GLY A 298 -16.00 16.60 -4.14
CA GLY A 298 -16.59 15.79 -5.21
C GLY A 298 -15.59 15.08 -6.12
N ALA A 299 -14.29 15.11 -5.82
CA ALA A 299 -13.28 14.41 -6.62
C ALA A 299 -13.44 12.88 -6.62
N TRP A 300 -14.07 12.31 -5.60
CA TRP A 300 -14.28 10.88 -5.46
C TRP A 300 -15.74 10.50 -5.74
N ARG A 301 -15.94 9.69 -6.77
CA ARG A 301 -17.24 9.10 -7.09
C ARG A 301 -17.37 7.76 -6.37
N LYS A 302 -18.34 7.66 -5.45
CA LYS A 302 -18.65 6.43 -4.72
C LYS A 302 -19.61 5.56 -5.54
N TYR A 303 -19.33 4.25 -5.60
CA TYR A 303 -20.23 3.28 -6.22
C TYR A 303 -21.37 2.90 -5.26
N ALA A 304 -22.55 2.71 -5.77
CA ALA A 304 -23.75 2.56 -4.95
C ALA A 304 -23.85 1.21 -4.22
N ASN A 305 -23.25 0.17 -4.79
CA ASN A 305 -23.32 -1.19 -4.26
C ASN A 305 -21.98 -1.66 -3.73
N PRO A 306 -21.94 -2.57 -2.73
CA PRO A 306 -20.73 -3.23 -2.31
C PRO A 306 -20.17 -4.07 -3.47
N VAL A 307 -18.84 -4.14 -3.57
CA VAL A 307 -18.15 -4.84 -4.66
C VAL A 307 -17.55 -6.18 -4.23
N PHE A 308 -17.53 -6.47 -2.92
CA PHE A 308 -17.13 -7.75 -2.35
C PHE A 308 -17.73 -7.88 -0.95
N GLN A 309 -18.38 -9.00 -0.65
CA GLN A 309 -19.12 -9.19 0.59
C GLN A 309 -19.17 -10.66 1.00
N ARG A 310 -19.74 -10.98 2.16
CA ARG A 310 -19.88 -12.34 2.68
C ARG A 310 -20.41 -13.33 1.63
N ASN A 311 -19.97 -14.56 1.75
CA ASN A 311 -20.48 -15.69 0.99
C ASN A 311 -20.78 -16.85 1.96
N ASP A 312 -22.03 -16.96 2.38
CA ASP A 312 -22.46 -17.92 3.39
C ASP A 312 -22.27 -19.37 2.91
N ALA A 313 -22.54 -19.64 1.61
CA ALA A 313 -22.35 -20.95 1.01
C ALA A 313 -20.87 -21.40 1.00
N ALA A 314 -19.95 -20.44 0.99
CA ALA A 314 -18.51 -20.69 1.05
C ALA A 314 -17.94 -20.63 2.48
N GLY A 315 -18.75 -20.30 3.49
CA GLY A 315 -18.30 -20.10 4.87
C GLY A 315 -17.36 -18.90 5.01
N VAL A 316 -17.69 -17.78 4.35
CA VAL A 316 -16.90 -16.55 4.39
C VAL A 316 -17.72 -15.39 4.92
N TYR A 317 -17.30 -14.83 6.05
CA TYR A 317 -18.01 -13.79 6.76
C TYR A 317 -17.09 -12.61 7.04
N GLY A 318 -17.64 -11.38 6.95
CA GLY A 318 -16.92 -10.15 7.20
C GLY A 318 -15.64 -9.99 6.36
N PRO A 319 -15.65 -10.24 5.02
CA PRO A 319 -14.46 -10.06 4.20
C PRO A 319 -14.16 -8.56 4.07
N GLY A 320 -12.98 -8.13 4.51
CA GLY A 320 -12.60 -6.73 4.50
C GLY A 320 -11.13 -6.50 4.72
N HIS A 321 -10.76 -5.21 4.81
CA HIS A 321 -9.43 -4.68 4.99
C HIS A 321 -8.44 -5.30 4.00
N TYR A 322 -8.28 -4.65 2.87
CA TYR A 322 -7.65 -5.22 1.67
C TYR A 322 -6.26 -4.66 1.45
N PHE A 323 -5.45 -5.41 0.70
CA PHE A 323 -4.23 -4.90 0.09
C PHE A 323 -4.04 -5.52 -1.29
N PHE A 324 -3.52 -4.76 -2.27
CA PHE A 324 -3.31 -5.23 -3.63
C PHE A 324 -1.84 -5.45 -3.94
N PHE A 325 -1.55 -6.54 -4.63
CA PHE A 325 -0.18 -6.87 -5.03
C PHE A 325 -0.16 -7.53 -6.43
N PRO A 326 0.94 -7.36 -7.20
CA PRO A 326 1.06 -7.97 -8.52
C PRO A 326 1.49 -9.44 -8.43
N SER A 327 1.16 -10.21 -9.49
CA SER A 327 1.81 -11.50 -9.74
C SER A 327 3.30 -11.35 -10.04
N PRO A 328 4.11 -12.44 -9.95
CA PRO A 328 5.52 -12.42 -10.29
C PRO A 328 5.86 -11.86 -11.66
N ASP A 329 5.06 -12.11 -12.68
CA ASP A 329 5.24 -11.61 -14.03
C ASP A 329 4.52 -10.27 -14.30
N GLY A 330 3.86 -9.71 -13.28
CA GLY A 330 3.14 -8.44 -13.35
C GLY A 330 1.85 -8.43 -14.18
N LYS A 331 1.39 -9.60 -14.67
CA LYS A 331 0.22 -9.68 -15.53
C LYS A 331 -1.10 -9.73 -14.77
N GLU A 332 -1.06 -10.15 -13.50
CA GLU A 332 -2.22 -10.27 -12.63
C GLU A 332 -2.12 -9.30 -11.46
N VAL A 333 -3.28 -8.88 -10.98
CA VAL A 333 -3.45 -8.21 -9.70
C VAL A 333 -4.17 -9.17 -8.75
N TRP A 334 -3.65 -9.28 -7.56
CA TRP A 334 -4.23 -10.06 -6.48
C TRP A 334 -4.60 -9.17 -5.33
N MET A 335 -5.60 -9.56 -4.55
CA MET A 335 -5.94 -8.92 -3.29
C MET A 335 -5.68 -9.88 -2.11
N ALA A 336 -5.10 -9.35 -1.05
CA ALA A 336 -5.16 -9.93 0.28
C ALA A 336 -6.32 -9.30 1.04
N TYR A 337 -7.03 -10.07 1.84
CA TYR A 337 -8.12 -9.59 2.69
C TYR A 337 -8.25 -10.48 3.93
N HIS A 338 -8.80 -9.96 5.00
CA HIS A 338 -9.18 -10.85 6.09
C HIS A 338 -10.64 -11.31 5.95
N ALA A 339 -10.93 -12.47 6.52
CA ALA A 339 -12.31 -12.92 6.72
C ALA A 339 -12.37 -13.92 7.87
N ASN A 340 -13.58 -14.05 8.43
CA ASN A 340 -13.94 -15.06 9.42
C ASN A 340 -14.54 -16.31 8.74
N SER A 341 -14.49 -17.45 9.42
CA SER A 341 -15.13 -18.70 8.98
C SER A 341 -16.49 -18.93 9.63
N ARG A 342 -16.88 -18.11 10.62
CA ARG A 342 -18.19 -18.15 11.29
C ARG A 342 -18.74 -16.74 11.45
N PRO A 343 -20.06 -16.56 11.41
CA PRO A 343 -20.68 -15.24 11.41
C PRO A 343 -20.51 -14.45 12.72
N GLY A 344 -20.23 -15.12 13.85
CA GLY A 344 -20.07 -14.50 15.18
C GLY A 344 -18.62 -14.28 15.61
N ASP A 345 -17.65 -14.49 14.74
CA ASP A 345 -16.23 -14.41 15.12
C ASP A 345 -15.73 -12.95 15.35
N GLY A 346 -16.39 -11.94 14.79
CA GLY A 346 -16.14 -10.51 15.08
C GLY A 346 -14.77 -9.98 14.65
N CYS A 347 -14.31 -8.90 15.30
CA CYS A 347 -13.05 -8.20 14.98
C CYS A 347 -11.79 -8.85 15.55
N GLY A 348 -11.88 -10.03 16.17
CA GLY A 348 -10.79 -10.64 16.94
C GLY A 348 -9.71 -11.36 16.11
N GLY A 349 -8.88 -12.12 16.84
CA GLY A 349 -7.76 -12.92 16.28
C GLY A 349 -8.19 -14.18 15.52
N THR A 350 -9.49 -14.46 15.38
CA THR A 350 -10.06 -15.50 14.51
C THR A 350 -10.02 -15.13 13.04
N ARG A 351 -9.84 -13.85 12.71
CA ARG A 351 -9.69 -13.41 11.33
C ARG A 351 -8.47 -14.04 10.68
N THR A 352 -8.65 -14.53 9.45
CA THR A 352 -7.63 -15.22 8.68
C THR A 352 -7.29 -14.42 7.43
N THR A 353 -6.01 -14.39 7.02
CA THR A 353 -5.63 -13.77 5.74
C THR A 353 -5.97 -14.72 4.60
N ARG A 354 -6.74 -14.21 3.66
CA ARG A 354 -7.12 -14.87 2.41
C ARG A 354 -6.67 -14.05 1.23
N VAL A 355 -6.53 -14.69 0.08
CA VAL A 355 -6.14 -14.03 -1.16
C VAL A 355 -7.07 -14.46 -2.29
N GLN A 356 -7.26 -13.54 -3.25
CA GLN A 356 -8.05 -13.81 -4.45
C GLN A 356 -7.54 -12.95 -5.61
N LYS A 357 -7.59 -13.48 -6.83
CA LYS A 357 -7.25 -12.73 -8.04
C LYS A 357 -8.31 -11.67 -8.32
N VAL A 358 -7.88 -10.48 -8.68
CA VAL A 358 -8.75 -9.38 -9.15
C VAL A 358 -8.89 -9.49 -10.65
N ASN A 359 -10.13 -9.57 -11.13
CA ASN A 359 -10.47 -9.49 -12.54
C ASN A 359 -10.88 -8.05 -12.92
N TRP A 360 -11.20 -7.84 -14.18
CA TRP A 360 -11.58 -6.52 -14.69
C TRP A 360 -12.82 -6.63 -15.56
N ASN A 361 -13.77 -5.75 -15.34
CA ASN A 361 -14.95 -5.63 -16.17
C ASN A 361 -14.59 -5.00 -17.53
N ALA A 362 -15.47 -5.13 -18.50
CA ALA A 362 -15.27 -4.57 -19.85
C ALA A 362 -15.09 -3.03 -19.85
N ASP A 363 -15.68 -2.34 -18.86
CA ASP A 363 -15.55 -0.90 -18.67
C ASP A 363 -14.26 -0.49 -17.94
N GLY A 364 -13.38 -1.45 -17.61
CA GLY A 364 -12.12 -1.25 -16.91
C GLY A 364 -12.26 -1.07 -15.40
N THR A 365 -13.42 -1.25 -14.80
CA THR A 365 -13.59 -1.29 -13.34
C THR A 365 -13.08 -2.61 -12.77
N PRO A 366 -12.57 -2.64 -11.52
CA PRO A 366 -12.14 -3.88 -10.88
C PRO A 366 -13.34 -4.80 -10.61
N ASN A 367 -13.14 -6.10 -10.81
CA ASN A 367 -14.09 -7.16 -10.49
C ASN A 367 -13.43 -8.12 -9.49
N PHE A 368 -13.85 -8.01 -8.25
CA PHE A 368 -13.30 -8.80 -7.14
C PHE A 368 -13.91 -10.21 -7.06
N GLY A 369 -14.99 -10.48 -7.84
CA GLY A 369 -15.69 -11.76 -7.79
C GLY A 369 -16.47 -11.96 -6.49
N VAL A 370 -16.55 -13.23 -6.08
CA VAL A 370 -17.21 -13.67 -4.84
C VAL A 370 -16.17 -14.40 -3.99
N PRO A 371 -16.16 -14.21 -2.65
CA PRO A 371 -15.23 -14.94 -1.79
C PRO A 371 -15.34 -16.45 -1.96
N VAL A 372 -14.20 -17.11 -2.14
CA VAL A 372 -14.15 -18.56 -2.32
C VAL A 372 -14.00 -19.30 -0.99
N SER A 373 -14.50 -20.55 -0.95
CA SER A 373 -14.34 -21.44 0.21
C SER A 373 -12.86 -21.73 0.50
N THR A 374 -12.55 -21.98 1.75
CA THR A 374 -11.20 -22.44 2.18
C THR A 374 -10.82 -23.82 1.64
N SER A 375 -11.78 -24.58 1.09
CA SER A 375 -11.51 -25.86 0.39
C SER A 375 -11.23 -25.68 -1.11
N THR A 376 -11.43 -24.47 -1.67
CA THR A 376 -11.20 -24.20 -3.09
C THR A 376 -9.71 -24.15 -3.39
N ALA A 377 -9.26 -25.02 -4.30
CA ALA A 377 -7.90 -24.96 -4.82
C ALA A 377 -7.75 -23.73 -5.73
N LEU A 378 -6.77 -22.88 -5.41
CA LEU A 378 -6.38 -21.72 -6.19
C LEU A 378 -5.05 -21.99 -6.87
N GLN A 379 -4.89 -21.53 -8.11
CA GLN A 379 -3.60 -21.53 -8.77
C GLN A 379 -2.70 -20.45 -8.14
N GLU A 380 -1.41 -20.75 -7.96
CA GLU A 380 -0.44 -19.71 -7.62
C GLU A 380 -0.45 -18.61 -8.69
N PRO A 381 -0.15 -17.34 -8.33
CA PRO A 381 -0.11 -16.25 -9.29
C PRO A 381 0.81 -16.51 -10.47
N SER A 382 0.45 -15.96 -11.65
CA SER A 382 1.23 -16.16 -12.87
C SER A 382 2.71 -15.75 -12.70
N GLY A 383 3.64 -16.57 -13.23
CA GLY A 383 5.07 -16.40 -13.07
C GLY A 383 5.62 -16.83 -11.70
N THR A 384 4.83 -17.49 -10.84
CA THR A 384 5.35 -18.21 -9.65
C THR A 384 6.23 -19.37 -10.11
N PRO A 385 7.43 -19.56 -9.52
CA PRO A 385 8.39 -20.58 -9.92
C PRO A 385 7.88 -22.00 -9.68
#